data_1398181aca8bb36a6b05620eba072327
#
_entry.id   1398181aca8bb36a6b05620eba072327
#
_cell.length_a   1.000
_cell.length_b   1.000
_cell.length_c   1.000
_cell.angle_alpha   90.00
_cell.angle_beta   90.00
_cell.angle_gamma   90.00
#
_symmetry.space_group_name_H-M   'P 1'
#
loop_
_entity.id
_entity.type
_entity.pdbx_description
1 polymer ?
#
loop_
_entity_poly.entity_id
_entity_poly.type
_entity_poly.pdbx_seq_one_letter_code
_entity_poly.pdbx_strand_id
1 'polypeptide(L)'
;LLWVGAPGGSAHRSRPLPIAFSRDCIFRGGVQARLDAAGIPWEMAVETPSDRTIHATVSADLAVHAVLEGSDTEPFEALPAGALPDLWSVHVNLYRRDPARTAAQGDLVEMIRREYGDARARAAA
;
A
#
# COMPACT_ATOMS: atom_id res chain seq x y z
N LEU A 1 5.83 1.16 -2.53
CA LEU A 1 4.98 0.78 -1.41
C LEU A 1 5.40 1.52 -0.15
N LEU A 2 4.42 1.87 0.68
CA LEU A 2 4.62 2.53 1.96
C LEU A 2 3.99 1.70 3.08
N TRP A 3 4.61 1.71 4.25
CA TRP A 3 3.96 1.29 5.46
C TRP A 3 3.03 2.38 5.97
N VAL A 4 1.83 1.98 6.39
CA VAL A 4 0.83 2.88 6.98
C VAL A 4 0.32 2.34 8.31
N GLY A 5 -0.07 3.26 9.18
CA GLY A 5 -0.65 2.99 10.49
C GLY A 5 -1.69 4.04 10.87
N ALA A 6 -2.23 3.93 12.06
CA ALA A 6 -3.11 4.96 12.61
C ALA A 6 -2.32 6.26 12.83
N PRO A 7 -2.92 7.43 12.62
CA PRO A 7 -2.30 8.71 12.92
C PRO A 7 -1.85 8.78 14.39
N GLY A 8 -0.57 9.05 14.59
CA GLY A 8 0.04 9.04 15.94
C GLY A 8 0.07 7.67 16.62
N GLY A 9 -0.24 6.59 15.90
CA GLY A 9 -0.33 5.24 16.43
C GLY A 9 1.01 4.61 16.78
N SER A 10 0.95 3.49 17.47
CA SER A 10 2.10 2.78 18.05
C SER A 10 2.20 1.30 17.64
N ALA A 11 1.22 0.76 16.91
CA ALA A 11 1.18 -0.65 16.50
C ALA A 11 2.48 -1.10 15.82
N HIS A 12 3.14 -0.23 15.06
CA HIS A 12 4.41 -0.50 14.39
C HIS A 12 5.57 -0.82 15.35
N ARG A 13 5.45 -0.49 16.64
CA ARG A 13 6.45 -0.77 17.69
C ARG A 13 6.20 -2.09 18.40
N SER A 14 5.02 -2.67 18.25
CA SER A 14 4.65 -3.92 18.90
C SER A 14 5.47 -5.10 18.37
N ARG A 15 5.69 -6.10 19.23
CA ARG A 15 6.33 -7.36 18.85
C ARG A 15 5.59 -8.53 19.51
N PRO A 16 5.14 -9.51 18.75
CA PRO A 16 5.18 -9.57 17.28
C PRO A 16 4.47 -8.35 16.65
N LEU A 17 4.95 -7.94 15.45
CA LEU A 17 4.35 -6.84 14.70
C LEU A 17 2.98 -7.27 14.16
N PRO A 18 1.87 -6.64 14.58
CA PRO A 18 0.57 -6.97 14.04
C PRO A 18 0.42 -6.40 12.63
N ILE A 19 0.15 -7.26 11.64
CA ILE A 19 -0.11 -6.84 10.26
C ILE A 19 -1.53 -7.21 9.85
N ALA A 20 -2.15 -6.41 8.97
CA ALA A 20 -3.47 -6.66 8.42
C ALA A 20 -3.41 -6.69 6.89
N PHE A 21 -3.86 -7.78 6.27
CA PHE A 21 -3.83 -7.93 4.81
C PHE A 21 -5.04 -8.72 4.29
N SER A 22 -5.38 -8.45 3.03
CA SER A 22 -6.24 -9.36 2.28
C SER A 22 -5.46 -10.64 1.94
N ARG A 23 -6.17 -11.77 1.92
CA ARG A 23 -5.60 -13.05 1.48
C ARG A 23 -5.07 -12.96 0.05
N ASP A 24 -5.75 -12.22 -0.79
CA ASP A 24 -5.47 -12.08 -2.21
C ASP A 24 -4.55 -10.88 -2.53
N CYS A 25 -4.01 -10.20 -1.51
CA CYS A 25 -3.10 -9.08 -1.70
C CYS A 25 -1.78 -9.56 -2.30
N ILE A 26 -1.47 -9.10 -3.51
CA ILE A 26 -0.26 -9.46 -4.26
C ILE A 26 1.04 -9.01 -3.56
N PHE A 27 0.96 -8.03 -2.66
CA PHE A 27 2.14 -7.52 -1.93
C PHE A 27 2.41 -8.27 -0.64
N ARG A 28 1.42 -8.98 -0.09
CA ARG A 28 1.48 -9.63 1.23
C ARG A 28 2.71 -10.52 1.40
N GLY A 29 2.94 -11.44 0.46
CA GLY A 29 4.07 -12.39 0.55
C GLY A 29 5.43 -11.68 0.56
N GLY A 30 5.58 -10.63 -0.24
CA GLY A 30 6.79 -9.83 -0.28
C GLY A 30 7.01 -9.03 1.02
N VAL A 31 5.93 -8.51 1.62
CA VAL A 31 5.97 -7.79 2.90
C VAL A 31 6.42 -8.73 4.02
N GLN A 32 5.82 -9.92 4.11
CA GLN A 32 6.20 -10.96 5.07
C GLN A 32 7.67 -11.34 4.93
N ALA A 33 8.13 -11.60 3.71
CA ALA A 33 9.53 -11.93 3.44
C ALA A 33 10.50 -10.79 3.85
N ARG A 34 10.09 -9.53 3.72
CA ARG A 34 10.90 -8.38 4.19
C ARG A 34 11.01 -8.34 5.71
N LEU A 35 9.92 -8.62 6.42
CA LEU A 35 9.93 -8.69 7.89
C LEU A 35 10.79 -9.85 8.38
N ASP A 36 10.66 -11.03 7.75
CA ASP A 36 11.46 -12.21 8.06
C ASP A 36 12.96 -11.95 7.83
N ALA A 37 13.33 -11.36 6.71
CA ALA A 37 14.71 -11.01 6.39
C ALA A 37 15.32 -9.98 7.37
N ALA A 38 14.49 -9.12 7.93
CA ALA A 38 14.89 -8.14 8.94
C ALA A 38 14.87 -8.71 10.37
N GLY A 39 14.47 -9.96 10.55
CA GLY A 39 14.36 -10.59 11.87
C GLY A 39 13.26 -9.98 12.74
N ILE A 40 12.25 -9.36 12.14
CA ILE A 40 11.12 -8.76 12.85
C ILE A 40 10.02 -9.81 13.01
N PRO A 41 9.74 -10.29 14.23
CA PRO A 41 8.62 -11.19 14.45
C PRO A 41 7.30 -10.46 14.15
N TRP A 42 6.45 -11.10 13.38
CA TRP A 42 5.15 -10.55 13.01
C TRP A 42 4.04 -11.58 13.22
N GLU A 43 2.81 -11.08 13.29
CA GLU A 43 1.60 -11.91 13.31
C GLU A 43 0.54 -11.30 12.40
N MET A 44 -0.31 -12.16 11.85
CA MET A 44 -1.46 -11.73 11.06
C MET A 44 -2.62 -11.42 12.00
N ALA A 45 -2.73 -10.15 12.40
CA ALA A 45 -3.81 -9.69 13.27
C ALA A 45 -5.17 -9.80 12.57
N VAL A 46 -5.22 -9.48 11.27
CA VAL A 46 -6.44 -9.62 10.46
C VAL A 46 -6.08 -10.10 9.06
N GLU A 47 -6.76 -11.17 8.63
CA GLU A 47 -6.78 -11.64 7.25
C GLU A 47 -8.23 -11.67 6.75
N THR A 48 -8.57 -10.80 5.79
CA THR A 48 -9.93 -10.63 5.31
C THR A 48 -9.93 -10.10 3.86
N PRO A 49 -10.90 -10.48 3.02
CA PRO A 49 -11.08 -9.85 1.71
C PRO A 49 -11.71 -8.46 1.78
N SER A 50 -12.11 -8.01 2.97
CA SER A 50 -12.77 -6.71 3.18
C SER A 50 -11.76 -5.61 3.48
N ASP A 51 -11.54 -4.70 2.54
CA ASP A 51 -10.70 -3.52 2.74
C ASP A 51 -11.20 -2.66 3.92
N ARG A 52 -12.53 -2.56 4.10
CA ARG A 52 -13.10 -1.84 5.25
C ARG A 52 -12.66 -2.40 6.59
N THR A 53 -12.56 -3.72 6.71
CA THR A 53 -12.11 -4.37 7.95
C THR A 53 -10.62 -4.12 8.17
N ILE A 54 -9.80 -4.19 7.10
CA ILE A 54 -8.39 -3.82 7.17
C ILE A 54 -8.27 -2.37 7.62
N HIS A 55 -8.98 -1.45 6.98
CA HIS A 55 -9.00 -0.02 7.32
C HIS A 55 -9.41 0.22 8.78
N ALA A 56 -10.48 -0.40 9.24
CA ALA A 56 -10.93 -0.26 10.63
C ALA A 56 -9.88 -0.76 11.62
N THR A 57 -9.22 -1.89 11.33
CA THR A 57 -8.18 -2.47 12.17
C THR A 57 -6.96 -1.56 12.27
N VAL A 58 -6.51 -1.03 11.14
CA VAL A 58 -5.35 -0.13 11.09
C VAL A 58 -5.66 1.21 11.75
N SER A 59 -6.84 1.79 11.49
CA SER A 59 -7.27 3.05 12.11
C SER A 59 -7.44 2.96 13.63
N ALA A 60 -7.75 1.76 14.13
CA ALA A 60 -7.84 1.49 15.58
C ALA A 60 -6.48 1.24 16.25
N ASP A 61 -5.37 1.43 15.53
CA ASP A 61 -4.00 1.13 15.99
C ASP A 61 -3.79 -0.33 16.43
N LEU A 62 -4.51 -1.25 15.80
CA LEU A 62 -4.42 -2.69 16.11
C LEU A 62 -3.47 -3.43 15.16
N ALA A 63 -3.12 -2.84 14.02
CA ALA A 63 -2.19 -3.40 13.04
C ALA A 63 -1.60 -2.31 12.14
N VAL A 64 -0.55 -2.67 11.41
CA VAL A 64 -0.03 -1.90 10.29
C VAL A 64 -0.37 -2.56 8.96
N HIS A 65 -0.32 -1.79 7.89
CA HIS A 65 -0.59 -2.24 6.54
C HIS A 65 0.43 -1.67 5.55
N ALA A 66 0.47 -2.19 4.33
CA ALA A 66 1.29 -1.65 3.25
C ALA A 66 0.40 -1.28 2.06
N VAL A 67 0.58 -0.06 1.54
CA VAL A 67 -0.20 0.49 0.44
C VAL A 67 0.69 1.00 -0.68
N LEU A 68 0.10 1.21 -1.86
CA LEU A 68 0.78 1.93 -2.94
C LEU A 68 0.92 3.40 -2.55
N GLU A 69 2.12 3.94 -2.75
CA GLU A 69 2.36 5.38 -2.66
C GLU A 69 1.46 6.13 -3.64
N GLY A 70 0.84 7.20 -3.17
CA GLY A 70 -0.13 7.96 -3.96
C GLY A 70 -1.56 7.39 -3.94
N SER A 71 -1.81 6.28 -3.25
CA SER A 71 -3.17 5.86 -2.93
C SER A 71 -3.77 6.83 -1.92
N ASP A 72 -5.11 6.93 -1.91
CA ASP A 72 -5.81 7.61 -0.84
C ASP A 72 -5.56 6.85 0.47
N THR A 73 -4.81 7.47 1.37
CA THR A 73 -4.41 6.86 2.63
C THR A 73 -5.28 7.30 3.80
N GLU A 74 -6.24 8.22 3.60
CA GLU A 74 -7.15 8.55 4.70
C GLU A 74 -7.99 7.32 5.12
N PRO A 75 -8.06 7.02 6.42
CA PRO A 75 -7.61 7.75 7.61
C PRO A 75 -6.21 7.34 8.16
N PHE A 76 -5.31 6.87 7.34
CA PHE A 76 -3.98 6.42 7.75
C PHE A 76 -2.93 7.51 7.58
N GLU A 77 -1.77 7.30 8.20
CA GLU A 77 -0.56 8.05 7.90
C GLU A 77 0.60 7.10 7.53
N ALA A 78 1.50 7.59 6.68
CA ALA A 78 2.73 6.89 6.40
C ALA A 78 3.57 6.78 7.68
N LEU A 79 4.10 5.60 7.96
CA LEU A 79 5.01 5.44 9.09
C LEU A 79 6.31 6.20 8.85
N PRO A 80 6.96 6.68 9.94
CA PRO A 80 8.25 7.36 9.82
C PRO A 80 9.29 6.49 9.11
N ALA A 81 10.13 7.11 8.30
CA ALA A 81 11.22 6.41 7.64
C ALA A 81 12.10 5.67 8.66
N GLY A 82 12.43 4.42 8.36
CA GLY A 82 13.20 3.56 9.24
C GLY A 82 12.43 2.93 10.41
N ALA A 83 11.13 3.21 10.59
CA ALA A 83 10.31 2.54 11.62
C ALA A 83 10.16 1.04 11.34
N LEU A 84 10.06 0.66 10.09
CA LEU A 84 10.01 -0.72 9.57
C LEU A 84 10.92 -0.83 8.35
N PRO A 85 11.27 -2.05 7.90
CA PRO A 85 12.12 -2.24 6.72
C PRO A 85 11.51 -1.60 5.48
N ASP A 86 12.35 -0.98 4.65
CA ASP A 86 11.91 -0.38 3.39
C ASP A 86 11.26 -1.42 2.49
N LEU A 87 10.13 -1.03 1.92
CA LEU A 87 9.44 -1.81 0.91
C LEU A 87 10.00 -1.48 -0.49
N TRP A 88 9.65 -2.29 -1.45
CA TRP A 88 10.14 -2.15 -2.82
C TRP A 88 9.24 -1.25 -3.67
N SER A 89 9.80 -0.74 -4.75
CA SER A 89 9.04 -0.04 -5.78
C SER A 89 8.32 -1.02 -6.70
N VAL A 90 7.12 -0.66 -7.13
CA VAL A 90 6.33 -1.41 -8.09
C VAL A 90 6.06 -0.57 -9.33
N HIS A 91 5.85 -1.22 -10.46
CA HIS A 91 5.46 -0.56 -11.69
C HIS A 91 3.99 -0.88 -11.99
N VAL A 92 3.20 0.17 -12.22
CA VAL A 92 1.85 0.04 -12.73
C VAL A 92 1.90 0.18 -14.24
N ASN A 93 1.55 -0.89 -14.96
CA ASN A 93 1.59 -0.92 -16.42
C ASN A 93 0.20 -0.72 -16.99
N LEU A 94 0.08 0.23 -17.89
CA LEU A 94 -1.15 0.44 -18.68
C LEU A 94 -1.02 -0.26 -20.03
N TYR A 95 -1.81 -1.31 -20.22
CA TYR A 95 -1.89 -2.02 -21.49
C TYR A 95 -3.06 -1.52 -22.29
N ARG A 96 -2.84 -1.18 -23.54
CA ARG A 96 -3.89 -0.85 -24.49
C ARG A 96 -3.77 -1.71 -25.75
N ARG A 97 -4.89 -1.96 -26.40
CA ARG A 97 -4.90 -2.56 -27.71
C ARG A 97 -4.67 -1.45 -28.75
N ASP A 98 -3.69 -1.62 -29.61
CA ASP A 98 -3.38 -0.67 -30.67
C ASP A 98 -3.96 -1.19 -32.02
N PRO A 99 -4.57 -0.32 -32.84
CA PRO A 99 -4.89 1.07 -32.58
C PRO A 99 -6.07 1.23 -31.59
N ALA A 100 -6.11 2.40 -30.90
CA ALA A 100 -7.29 2.75 -30.11
C ALA A 100 -8.52 2.76 -31.04
N ARG A 101 -9.55 1.97 -30.67
CA ARG A 101 -10.73 1.81 -31.53
C ARG A 101 -11.63 3.04 -31.56
N THR A 102 -11.53 3.91 -30.59
CA THR A 102 -12.31 5.14 -30.46
C THR A 102 -11.48 6.26 -29.88
N ALA A 103 -11.85 7.53 -30.17
CA ALA A 103 -11.23 8.70 -29.54
C ALA A 103 -11.32 8.65 -28.03
N ALA A 104 -12.47 8.26 -27.47
CA ALA A 104 -12.67 8.13 -26.03
C ALA A 104 -11.69 7.17 -25.35
N GLN A 105 -11.28 6.09 -26.01
CA GLN A 105 -10.24 5.19 -25.50
C GLN A 105 -8.86 5.88 -25.46
N GLY A 106 -8.57 6.71 -26.44
CA GLY A 106 -7.36 7.53 -26.45
C GLY A 106 -7.35 8.52 -25.29
N ASP A 107 -8.44 9.26 -25.12
CA ASP A 107 -8.59 10.27 -24.06
C ASP A 107 -8.47 9.62 -22.68
N LEU A 108 -9.08 8.45 -22.45
CA LEU A 108 -8.97 7.72 -21.20
C LEU A 108 -7.51 7.32 -20.89
N VAL A 109 -6.77 6.84 -21.88
CA VAL A 109 -5.35 6.50 -21.72
C VAL A 109 -4.54 7.72 -21.28
N GLU A 110 -4.76 8.87 -21.92
CA GLU A 110 -4.05 10.10 -21.57
C GLU A 110 -4.45 10.61 -20.19
N MET A 111 -5.72 10.52 -19.81
CA MET A 111 -6.17 10.86 -18.45
C MET A 111 -5.46 9.99 -17.40
N ILE A 112 -5.47 8.67 -17.58
CA ILE A 112 -4.80 7.74 -16.66
C ILE A 112 -3.31 8.07 -16.54
N ARG A 113 -2.61 8.30 -17.65
CA ARG A 113 -1.19 8.64 -17.64
C ARG A 113 -0.91 9.94 -16.88
N ARG A 114 -1.74 10.95 -17.09
CA ARG A 114 -1.61 12.23 -16.42
C ARG A 114 -1.80 12.08 -14.92
N GLU A 115 -2.88 11.45 -14.49
CA GLU A 115 -3.19 11.26 -13.06
C GLU A 115 -2.10 10.48 -12.32
N TYR A 116 -1.60 9.39 -12.92
CA TYR A 116 -0.49 8.63 -12.33
C TYR A 116 0.85 9.40 -12.37
N GLY A 117 1.08 10.19 -13.41
CA GLY A 117 2.26 11.06 -13.51
C GLY A 117 2.26 12.14 -12.44
N ASP A 118 1.12 12.80 -12.23
CA ASP A 118 0.95 13.85 -11.22
C ASP A 118 1.00 13.28 -9.79
N ALA A 119 0.45 12.08 -9.55
CA ALA A 119 0.57 11.37 -8.29
C ALA A 119 2.04 11.07 -7.95
N ARG A 120 2.82 10.60 -8.91
CA ARG A 120 4.25 10.34 -8.74
C ARG A 120 5.04 11.62 -8.45
N ALA A 121 4.72 12.72 -9.12
CA ALA A 121 5.37 14.02 -8.89
C ALA A 121 5.08 14.54 -7.47
N ARG A 122 3.85 14.38 -6.97
CA ARG A 122 3.47 14.75 -5.60
C ARG A 122 4.17 13.90 -4.54
N ALA A 123 4.36 12.61 -4.79
CA ALA A 123 5.03 11.70 -3.86
C ALA A 123 6.56 11.92 -3.80
N ALA A 124 7.15 12.56 -4.81
CA ALA A 124 8.59 12.84 -4.89
C ALA A 124 8.95 14.26 -4.38
N ALA A 125 7.97 15.08 -4.05
CA ALA A 125 8.14 16.45 -3.55
C ALA A 125 8.10 16.53 -2.04
#